data_3ff5bdf8ce16dda6742d0668eeb9bcf5
#
_entry.id   3ff5bdf8ce16dda6742d0668eeb9bcf5
#
_cell.length_a   1.000
_cell.length_b   1.000
_cell.length_c   1.000
_cell.angle_alpha   90.00
_cell.angle_beta   90.00
_cell.angle_gamma   90.00
#
_symmetry.space_group_name_H-M   'P 1'
#
loop_
_entity.id
_entity.type
_entity.pdbx_description
1 polymer ?
#
loop_
_entity_poly.entity_id
_entity_poly.type
_entity_poly.pdbx_seq_one_letter_code
_entity_poly.pdbx_strand_id
1 'polypeptide(L)' 'LVSKVVERENLTEEALAMAGGLAANSPKALQAAIRAVQASGSPEGYEVEIDQFGRCFSNEDFKEGVAAFFEKRKPEFPGR' A
#
# COMPACT_ATOMS: atom_id res chain seq x y z
N LEU A 1 17.12 -0.79 6.49
CA LEU A 1 16.23 -0.49 5.36
C LEU A 1 16.23 -1.58 4.28
N VAL A 2 16.79 -2.73 4.57
CA VAL A 2 16.81 -3.87 3.64
C VAL A 2 15.74 -4.85 4.12
N SER A 3 14.76 -5.14 3.24
CA SER A 3 13.65 -6.04 3.57
C SER A 3 14.06 -7.51 3.51
N LYS A 4 14.96 -7.87 2.59
CA LYS A 4 15.33 -9.26 2.36
C LYS A 4 16.65 -9.36 1.61
N VAL A 5 17.45 -10.37 1.97
CA VAL A 5 18.68 -10.69 1.25
C VAL A 5 18.50 -12.08 0.63
N VAL A 6 18.79 -12.22 -0.65
CA VAL A 6 18.62 -13.47 -1.39
C VAL A 6 19.86 -13.77 -2.22
N GLU A 7 20.01 -15.02 -2.66
CA GLU A 7 21.05 -15.40 -3.60
C GLU A 7 20.85 -14.67 -4.93
N ARG A 8 21.95 -14.37 -5.62
CA ARG A 8 21.91 -13.60 -6.89
C ARG A 8 20.97 -14.22 -7.92
N GLU A 9 21.01 -15.55 -8.09
CA GLU A 9 20.18 -16.28 -9.06
C GLU A 9 18.68 -16.20 -8.74
N ASN A 10 18.32 -15.88 -7.50
CA ASN A 10 16.92 -15.79 -7.07
C ASN A 10 16.41 -14.36 -7.03
N LEU A 11 17.26 -13.37 -7.30
CA LEU A 11 16.91 -11.95 -7.11
C LEU A 11 15.70 -11.52 -7.93
N THR A 12 15.67 -11.84 -9.22
CA THR A 12 14.57 -11.44 -10.11
C THR A 12 13.25 -12.09 -9.68
N GLU A 13 13.29 -13.39 -9.37
CA GLU A 13 12.12 -14.11 -8.92
C GLU A 13 11.56 -13.55 -7.62
N GLU A 14 12.42 -13.29 -6.65
CA GLU A 14 12.02 -12.72 -5.36
C GLU A 14 11.50 -11.28 -5.51
N ALA A 15 12.11 -10.49 -6.37
CA ALA A 15 11.65 -9.13 -6.65
C ALA A 15 10.25 -9.14 -7.27
N LEU A 16 10.01 -10.04 -8.23
CA LEU A 16 8.69 -10.18 -8.87
C LEU A 16 7.63 -10.65 -7.87
N ALA A 17 7.97 -11.57 -6.98
CA ALA A 17 7.05 -12.03 -5.93
C ALA A 17 6.68 -10.88 -4.98
N MET A 18 7.64 -10.08 -4.57
CA MET A 18 7.39 -8.93 -3.70
C MET A 18 6.54 -7.88 -4.42
N ALA A 19 6.85 -7.58 -5.68
CA ALA A 19 6.07 -6.64 -6.49
C ALA A 19 4.62 -7.12 -6.66
N GLY A 20 4.41 -8.42 -6.86
CA GLY A 20 3.07 -9.01 -6.95
C GLY A 20 2.28 -8.84 -5.66
N GLY A 21 2.93 -9.02 -4.52
CA GLY A 21 2.32 -8.78 -3.22
C GLY A 21 1.91 -7.32 -3.03
N LEU A 22 2.74 -6.38 -3.46
CA LEU A 22 2.41 -4.95 -3.42
C LEU A 22 1.24 -4.64 -4.35
N ALA A 23 1.25 -5.19 -5.56
CA ALA A 23 0.22 -4.95 -6.57
C ALA A 23 -1.16 -5.47 -6.14
N ALA A 24 -1.23 -6.40 -5.21
CA ALA A 24 -2.49 -6.91 -4.67
C ALA A 24 -3.17 -5.94 -3.71
N ASN A 25 -2.47 -4.90 -3.28
CA ASN A 25 -3.04 -3.89 -2.37
C ASN A 25 -3.75 -2.78 -3.15
N SER A 26 -4.53 -1.97 -2.43
CA SER A 26 -5.18 -0.80 -3.00
C SER A 26 -4.15 0.18 -3.57
N PRO A 27 -4.23 0.56 -4.86
CA PRO A 27 -3.36 1.59 -5.41
C PRO A 27 -3.48 2.92 -4.69
N LYS A 28 -4.68 3.29 -4.24
CA LYS A 28 -4.90 4.53 -3.49
C LYS A 28 -4.22 4.49 -2.11
N ALA A 29 -4.30 3.35 -1.43
CA ALA A 29 -3.63 3.18 -0.15
C ALA A 29 -2.11 3.19 -0.30
N LEU A 30 -1.57 2.57 -1.34
CA LEU A 30 -0.15 2.60 -1.63
C LEU A 30 0.35 4.02 -1.91
N GLN A 31 -0.39 4.78 -2.71
CA GLN A 31 -0.06 6.19 -2.98
C GLN A 31 -0.04 7.01 -1.69
N ALA A 32 -1.02 6.82 -0.82
CA ALA A 32 -1.09 7.51 0.45
C ALA A 32 0.10 7.15 1.35
N ALA A 33 0.44 5.87 1.42
CA ALA A 33 1.57 5.39 2.21
C ALA A 33 2.89 5.97 1.70
N ILE A 34 3.10 6.01 0.40
CA ILE A 34 4.31 6.59 -0.21
C ILE A 34 4.42 8.07 0.15
N ARG A 35 3.33 8.83 0.04
CA ARG A 35 3.32 10.25 0.39
C ARG A 35 3.66 10.46 1.87
N ALA A 36 3.08 9.65 2.75
CA ALA A 36 3.35 9.74 4.18
C ALA A 36 4.83 9.45 4.50
N VAL A 37 5.39 8.40 3.88
CA VAL A 37 6.80 8.05 4.07
C VAL A 37 7.72 9.16 3.55
N GLN A 38 7.43 9.71 2.37
CA GLN A 38 8.23 10.80 1.79
C GLN A 38 8.23 12.06 2.66
N ALA A 39 7.13 12.32 3.35
CA ALA A 39 7.00 13.48 4.22
C ALA A 39 7.56 13.24 5.64
N SER A 40 7.92 12.01 5.98
CA SER A 40 8.24 11.62 7.36
C SER A 40 9.44 12.35 7.98
N GLY A 41 10.34 12.89 7.16
CA GLY A 41 11.49 13.65 7.65
C GLY A 41 11.25 15.16 7.77
N SER A 42 10.04 15.63 7.45
CA SER A 42 9.71 17.05 7.48
C SER A 42 8.94 17.43 8.73
N PRO A 43 8.91 18.74 9.11
CA PRO A 43 8.10 19.18 10.24
C PRO A 43 6.60 18.90 10.07
N GLU A 44 6.13 18.82 8.82
CA GLU A 44 4.73 18.58 8.47
C GLU A 44 4.39 17.09 8.30
N GLY A 45 5.34 16.19 8.59
CA GLY A 45 5.17 14.75 8.33
C GLY A 45 3.93 14.14 8.96
N TYR A 46 3.66 14.45 10.21
CA TYR A 46 2.47 13.92 10.90
C TYR A 46 1.17 14.48 10.33
N GLU A 47 1.15 15.74 9.91
CA GLU A 47 -0.03 16.34 9.29
C GLU A 47 -0.32 15.70 7.94
N VAL A 48 0.71 15.42 7.14
CA VAL A 48 0.58 14.70 5.86
C VAL A 48 0.03 13.31 6.09
N GLU A 49 0.56 12.59 7.08
CA GLU A 49 0.11 11.24 7.42
C GLU A 49 -1.38 11.23 7.78
N ILE A 50 -1.80 12.15 8.66
CA ILE A 50 -3.20 12.26 9.08
C ILE A 50 -4.10 12.58 7.88
N ASP A 51 -3.70 13.52 7.03
CA ASP A 51 -4.46 13.90 5.84
C ASP A 51 -4.60 12.71 4.86
N GLN A 52 -3.51 12.02 4.58
CA GLN A 52 -3.52 10.87 3.67
C GLN A 52 -4.37 9.73 4.23
N PHE A 53 -4.28 9.46 5.52
CA PHE A 53 -5.12 8.46 6.18
C PHE A 53 -6.59 8.82 6.07
N GLY A 54 -6.94 10.07 6.34
CA GLY A 54 -8.33 10.54 6.23
C GLY A 54 -8.89 10.40 4.82
N ARG A 55 -8.09 10.69 3.80
CA ARG A 55 -8.50 10.56 2.39
C ARG A 55 -8.82 9.12 2.00
N CYS A 56 -8.17 8.14 2.62
CA CYS A 56 -8.42 6.73 2.32
C CYS A 56 -9.87 6.31 2.63
N PHE A 57 -10.52 6.95 3.58
CA PHE A 57 -11.90 6.61 3.94
C PHE A 57 -12.94 6.99 2.89
N SER A 58 -12.60 7.89 1.96
CA SER A 58 -13.56 8.41 0.98
C SER A 58 -13.45 7.76 -0.40
N ASN A 59 -12.52 6.85 -0.61
CA ASN A 59 -12.33 6.24 -1.93
C ASN A 59 -13.04 4.88 -2.05
N GLU A 60 -13.20 4.41 -3.28
CA GLU A 60 -13.87 3.14 -3.56
C GLU A 60 -13.05 1.93 -3.08
N ASP A 61 -11.72 2.03 -3.10
CA ASP A 61 -10.85 0.97 -2.60
C ASP A 61 -11.13 0.65 -1.13
N PHE A 62 -11.41 1.68 -0.32
CA PHE A 62 -11.79 1.49 1.08
C PHE A 62 -13.09 0.67 1.20
N LYS A 63 -14.08 1.03 0.39
CA LYS A 63 -15.37 0.31 0.40
C LYS A 63 -15.19 -1.15 0.00
N GLU A 64 -14.38 -1.39 -1.03
CA GLU A 64 -14.08 -2.75 -1.47
C GLU A 64 -13.33 -3.52 -0.41
N GLY A 65 -12.33 -2.92 0.22
CA GLY A 65 -11.56 -3.57 1.28
C GLY A 65 -12.44 -3.98 2.46
N VAL A 66 -13.33 -3.10 2.89
CA VAL A 66 -14.27 -3.39 3.98
C VAL A 66 -15.23 -4.51 3.59
N ALA A 67 -15.83 -4.43 2.39
CA ALA A 67 -16.75 -5.45 1.90
C ALA A 67 -16.06 -6.82 1.81
N ALA A 68 -14.86 -6.86 1.23
CA ALA A 68 -14.11 -8.10 1.10
C ALA A 68 -13.77 -8.71 2.47
N PHE A 69 -13.42 -7.88 3.44
CA PHE A 69 -13.13 -8.33 4.79
C PHE A 69 -14.34 -9.03 5.44
N PHE A 70 -15.52 -8.40 5.34
CA PHE A 70 -16.75 -8.99 5.91
C PHE A 70 -17.22 -10.23 5.15
N GLU A 71 -17.01 -10.25 3.84
CA GLU A 71 -17.39 -11.39 2.98
C GLU A 71 -16.34 -12.50 2.96
N LYS A 72 -15.20 -12.30 3.63
CA LYS A 72 -14.08 -13.26 3.70
C LYS A 72 -13.58 -13.70 2.32
N ARG A 73 -13.43 -12.72 1.42
CA ARG A 73 -12.89 -12.92 0.08
C ARG A 73 -11.70 -11.99 -0.15
N LYS A 74 -10.95 -12.26 -1.22
CA LYS A 74 -9.89 -11.33 -1.63
C LYS A 74 -10.52 -10.07 -2.22
N PRO A 75 -10.04 -8.89 -1.87
CA PRO A 75 -10.53 -7.65 -2.47
C PRO A 75 -10.04 -7.50 -3.91
N GLU A 76 -10.86 -6.86 -4.74
CA GLU A 76 -10.51 -6.45 -6.10
C GLU A 76 -10.57 -4.94 -6.16
N PHE A 77 -9.46 -4.31 -5.87
CA PHE A 77 -9.40 -2.85 -5.74
C PHE A 77 -9.48 -2.16 -7.10
N PRO A 78 -10.48 -1.26 -7.31
CA PRO A 78 -10.58 -0.54 -8.58
C PRO A 78 -9.52 0.53 -8.78
N GLY A 79 -8.80 0.94 -7.73
CA GLY A 79 -7.79 1.99 -7.83
C GLY A 79 -8.36 3.40 -7.83
N ARG A 80 -9.54 3.59 -7.26
CA ARG A 80 -10.19 4.89 -7.20
C ARG A 80 -11.02 5.11 -5.95
#